data_8cb3745aff20832c87990c3f0fa31551
#
_entry.id   8cb3745aff20832c87990c3f0fa31551
#
_cell.length_a   1.000
_cell.length_b   1.000
_cell.length_c   1.000
_cell.angle_alpha   90.00
_cell.angle_beta   90.00
_cell.angle_gamma   90.00
#
_symmetry.space_group_name_H-M   'P 1'
#
loop_
_entity.id
_entity.type
_entity.pdbx_description
1 polymer ?
#
loop_
_entity_poly.entity_id
_entity_poly.type
_entity_poly.pdbx_seq_one_letter_code
_entity_poly.pdbx_strand_id
1 'polypeptide(L)'
;MNWYYKLASSGISLWLDDERDPTDPNIQNGFGSLGNEIWVKTAPEAINILSGDNVTSISLDHDLGEPEAEKGNGNDVATWIEEKAFHGELTYSHS
;
A
#
# COMPACT_ATOMS: atom_id res chain seq x y z
N MET A 1 -3.54 8.29 9.44
CA MET A 1 -4.28 7.03 9.49
C MET A 1 -4.05 6.26 8.20
N ASN A 2 -3.77 4.97 8.29
CA ASN A 2 -3.47 4.15 7.12
C ASN A 2 -4.67 3.32 6.72
N TRP A 3 -4.82 3.14 5.41
CA TRP A 3 -5.81 2.23 4.85
C TRP A 3 -5.16 0.88 4.60
N TYR A 4 -5.90 -0.19 4.83
CA TYR A 4 -5.40 -1.54 4.64
C TYR A 4 -6.27 -2.29 3.64
N TYR A 5 -5.63 -2.87 2.62
CA TYR A 5 -6.31 -3.70 1.61
C TYR A 5 -5.73 -5.10 1.64
N LYS A 6 -6.60 -6.09 1.75
CA LYS A 6 -6.25 -7.50 1.63
C LYS A 6 -6.59 -7.95 0.22
N LEU A 7 -5.62 -8.46 -0.51
CA LEU A 7 -5.76 -8.76 -1.94
C LEU A 7 -5.71 -10.26 -2.25
N ALA A 8 -4.89 -11.02 -1.52
CA ALA A 8 -4.70 -12.44 -1.77
C ALA A 8 -4.35 -13.15 -0.47
N SER A 9 -4.43 -14.48 -0.46
CA SER A 9 -4.11 -15.26 0.73
C SER A 9 -2.60 -15.41 0.94
N SER A 10 -1.80 -15.19 -0.09
CA SER A 10 -0.33 -15.29 0.01
C SER A 10 0.30 -14.30 -0.96
N GLY A 11 1.57 -13.99 -0.72
CA GLY A 11 2.33 -13.06 -1.53
C GLY A 11 3.09 -12.07 -0.67
N ILE A 12 3.53 -10.96 -1.27
CA ILE A 12 4.25 -9.93 -0.53
C ILE A 12 3.28 -8.92 0.09
N SER A 13 3.70 -8.35 1.21
CA SER A 13 2.97 -7.25 1.87
C SER A 13 3.68 -5.95 1.55
N LEU A 14 2.93 -4.94 1.16
CA LEU A 14 3.45 -3.61 0.85
C LEU A 14 3.11 -2.63 1.95
N TRP A 15 4.02 -1.68 2.16
CA TRP A 15 3.84 -0.58 3.09
C TRP A 15 4.13 0.71 2.34
N LEU A 16 3.10 1.48 2.05
CA LEU A 16 3.22 2.75 1.32
C LEU A 16 3.16 3.91 2.30
N ASP A 17 4.31 4.50 2.58
CA ASP A 17 4.43 5.62 3.51
C ASP A 17 5.76 6.30 3.21
N ASP A 18 5.77 7.63 3.17
CA ASP A 18 6.99 8.37 2.85
C ASP A 18 7.90 8.59 4.06
N GLU A 19 7.41 8.37 5.27
CA GLU A 19 8.16 8.67 6.49
C GLU A 19 8.32 7.49 7.45
N ARG A 20 7.32 6.61 7.54
CA ARG A 20 7.26 5.57 8.57
C ARG A 20 7.84 4.27 8.07
N ASP A 21 8.91 3.84 8.72
CA ASP A 21 9.59 2.58 8.40
C ASP A 21 8.84 1.42 9.03
N PRO A 22 8.33 0.46 8.25
CA PRO A 22 7.56 -0.66 8.81
C PRO A 22 8.39 -1.60 9.69
N THR A 23 9.72 -1.51 9.64
CA THR A 23 10.59 -2.33 10.51
C THR A 23 10.86 -1.68 11.86
N ASP A 24 10.49 -0.41 12.04
CA ASP A 24 10.68 0.31 13.29
C ASP A 24 9.71 -0.22 14.33
N PRO A 25 10.19 -0.65 15.53
CA PRO A 25 9.29 -1.15 16.58
C PRO A 25 8.20 -0.15 16.98
N ASN A 26 8.46 1.14 16.95
CA ASN A 26 7.46 2.15 17.26
C ASN A 26 6.35 2.18 16.22
N ILE A 27 6.71 1.97 14.97
CA ILE A 27 5.73 1.91 13.88
C ILE A 27 4.93 0.61 13.97
N GLN A 28 5.57 -0.49 14.30
CA GLN A 28 4.87 -1.76 14.51
C GLN A 28 3.83 -1.64 15.62
N ASN A 29 4.18 -0.99 16.72
CA ASN A 29 3.26 -0.81 17.85
C ASN A 29 2.16 0.21 17.55
N GLY A 30 2.50 1.32 16.91
CA GLY A 30 1.57 2.43 16.71
C GLY A 30 0.72 2.32 15.45
N PHE A 31 1.21 1.65 14.40
CA PHE A 31 0.55 1.60 13.10
C PHE A 31 0.28 0.18 12.61
N GLY A 32 0.73 -0.83 13.34
CA GLY A 32 0.38 -2.21 13.04
C GLY A 32 1.20 -2.89 11.96
N SER A 33 2.38 -2.35 11.61
CA SER A 33 3.24 -3.04 10.66
C SER A 33 3.80 -4.32 11.28
N LEU A 34 4.14 -5.29 10.44
CA LEU A 34 4.65 -6.59 10.89
C LEU A 34 6.18 -6.67 10.86
N GLY A 35 6.82 -5.75 10.15
CA GLY A 35 8.27 -5.71 10.02
C GLY A 35 8.81 -6.43 8.79
N ASN A 36 7.94 -7.11 8.04
CA ASN A 36 8.35 -7.85 6.84
C ASN A 36 7.80 -7.24 5.54
N GLU A 37 7.14 -6.10 5.63
CA GLU A 37 6.59 -5.45 4.45
C GLU A 37 7.69 -4.86 3.58
N ILE A 38 7.43 -4.80 2.28
CA ILE A 38 8.27 -4.05 1.36
C ILE A 38 7.86 -2.58 1.46
N TRP A 39 8.80 -1.73 1.81
CA TRP A 39 8.55 -0.30 2.02
C TRP A 39 8.68 0.44 0.70
N VAL A 40 7.59 1.08 0.27
CA VAL A 40 7.58 1.96 -0.89
C VAL A 40 7.14 3.34 -0.45
N LYS A 41 7.64 4.36 -1.10
CA LYS A 41 7.46 5.76 -0.67
C LYS A 41 6.58 6.57 -1.61
N THR A 42 6.27 6.05 -2.79
CA THR A 42 5.43 6.75 -3.77
C THR A 42 4.37 5.84 -4.33
N ALA A 43 3.26 6.43 -4.77
CA ALA A 43 2.17 5.67 -5.39
C ALA A 43 2.62 4.93 -6.66
N PRO A 44 3.39 5.55 -7.57
CA PRO A 44 3.88 4.83 -8.76
C PRO A 44 4.71 3.59 -8.42
N GLU A 45 5.55 3.63 -7.38
CA GLU A 45 6.30 2.46 -6.95
C GLU A 45 5.36 1.34 -6.50
N ALA A 46 4.35 1.68 -5.70
CA ALA A 46 3.37 0.71 -5.21
C ALA A 46 2.60 0.08 -6.36
N ILE A 47 2.13 0.89 -7.30
CA ILE A 47 1.36 0.41 -8.45
C ILE A 47 2.22 -0.49 -9.33
N ASN A 48 3.49 -0.15 -9.52
CA ASN A 48 4.40 -0.98 -10.30
C ASN A 48 4.54 -2.39 -9.71
N ILE A 49 4.67 -2.48 -8.39
CA ILE A 49 4.76 -3.78 -7.72
C ILE A 49 3.42 -4.51 -7.80
N LEU A 50 2.31 -3.81 -7.56
CA LEU A 50 0.98 -4.39 -7.62
C LEU A 50 0.68 -4.99 -9.00
N SER A 51 1.18 -4.37 -10.06
CA SER A 51 0.90 -4.83 -11.43
C SER A 51 1.79 -5.99 -11.86
N GLY A 52 2.95 -6.19 -11.21
CA GLY A 52 3.91 -7.21 -11.63
C GLY A 52 4.11 -8.36 -10.67
N ASP A 53 3.79 -8.18 -9.41
CA ASP A 53 4.07 -9.18 -8.37
C ASP A 53 2.79 -9.63 -7.69
N ASN A 54 2.90 -10.78 -7.01
CA ASN A 54 1.79 -11.31 -6.23
C ASN A 54 1.78 -10.65 -4.85
N VAL A 55 0.84 -9.72 -4.65
CA VAL A 55 0.74 -8.95 -3.43
C VAL A 55 -0.43 -9.46 -2.58
N THR A 56 -0.16 -9.83 -1.34
CA THR A 56 -1.20 -10.32 -0.43
C THR A 56 -1.94 -9.16 0.24
N SER A 57 -1.24 -8.08 0.55
CA SER A 57 -1.85 -6.94 1.24
C SER A 57 -1.05 -5.68 1.01
N ILE A 58 -1.69 -4.54 1.19
CA ILE A 58 -1.01 -3.25 1.15
C ILE A 58 -1.60 -2.34 2.22
N SER A 59 -0.73 -1.68 2.97
CA SER A 59 -1.10 -0.62 3.90
C SER A 59 -0.75 0.71 3.26
N LEU A 60 -1.71 1.62 3.22
CA LEU A 60 -1.59 2.89 2.50
C LEU A 60 -1.66 4.07 3.46
N ASP A 61 -0.68 4.95 3.38
CA ASP A 61 -0.82 6.31 3.91
C ASP A 61 -1.36 7.16 2.77
N HIS A 62 -2.53 7.74 2.94
CA HIS A 62 -3.17 8.49 1.85
C HIS A 62 -2.61 9.91 1.69
N ASP A 63 -1.74 10.35 2.60
CA ASP A 63 -1.04 11.63 2.51
C ASP A 63 0.47 11.36 2.49
N LEU A 64 1.08 11.46 1.32
CA LEU A 64 2.50 11.19 1.13
C LEU A 64 3.36 12.46 1.15
N GLY A 65 2.81 13.56 1.68
CA GLY A 65 3.54 14.82 1.79
C GLY A 65 3.65 15.56 0.46
N GLU A 66 4.49 16.57 0.41
CA GLU A 66 4.65 17.42 -0.74
C GLU A 66 5.92 17.05 -1.51
N PRO A 67 5.95 17.22 -2.84
CA PRO A 67 4.77 17.58 -3.66
C PRO A 67 3.98 16.34 -4.07
N GLU A 68 2.68 16.41 -3.91
CA GLU A 68 1.78 15.31 -4.26
C GLU A 68 1.84 14.96 -5.74
N ALA A 69 2.07 15.95 -6.60
CA ALA A 69 2.14 15.76 -8.05
C ALA A 69 3.23 14.77 -8.45
N GLU A 70 4.32 14.70 -7.67
CA GLU A 70 5.43 13.79 -7.97
C GLU A 70 5.27 12.44 -7.31
N LYS A 71 4.75 12.42 -6.07
CA LYS A 71 4.64 11.20 -5.28
C LYS A 71 3.30 10.49 -5.48
N GLY A 72 2.28 11.22 -5.90
CA GLY A 72 0.93 10.75 -5.81
C GLY A 72 0.51 10.67 -4.35
N ASN A 73 -0.54 9.93 -4.07
CA ASN A 73 -0.95 9.66 -2.68
C ASN A 73 -1.64 8.30 -2.59
N GLY A 74 -2.03 7.93 -1.37
CA GLY A 74 -2.70 6.64 -1.16
C GLY A 74 -4.01 6.52 -1.93
N ASN A 75 -4.69 7.62 -2.20
CA ASN A 75 -5.92 7.60 -3.01
C ASN A 75 -5.65 7.11 -4.42
N ASP A 76 -4.49 7.43 -5.00
CA ASP A 76 -4.15 6.96 -6.34
C ASP A 76 -4.05 5.44 -6.37
N VAL A 77 -3.44 4.85 -5.35
CA VAL A 77 -3.31 3.40 -5.24
C VAL A 77 -4.67 2.76 -4.96
N ALA A 78 -5.45 3.34 -4.05
CA ALA A 78 -6.79 2.85 -3.74
C ALA A 78 -7.67 2.85 -4.99
N THR A 79 -7.63 3.93 -5.76
CA THR A 79 -8.37 4.03 -7.02
C THR A 79 -7.94 2.96 -8.00
N TRP A 80 -6.64 2.73 -8.13
CA TRP A 80 -6.10 1.68 -9.00
C TRP A 80 -6.64 0.31 -8.61
N ILE A 81 -6.62 -0.02 -7.31
CA ILE A 81 -7.14 -1.29 -6.80
C ILE A 81 -8.64 -1.43 -7.11
N GLU A 82 -9.40 -0.39 -6.86
CA GLU A 82 -10.84 -0.40 -7.07
C GLU A 82 -11.19 -0.52 -8.54
N GLU A 83 -10.45 0.14 -9.42
CA GLU A 83 -10.64 0.02 -10.86
C GLU A 83 -10.34 -1.39 -11.37
N LYS A 84 -9.26 -2.00 -10.88
CA LYS A 84 -8.91 -3.37 -11.26
C LYS A 84 -9.97 -4.36 -10.77
N ALA A 85 -10.49 -4.15 -9.57
CA ALA A 85 -11.57 -4.99 -9.03
C ALA A 85 -12.85 -4.83 -9.86
N PHE A 86 -13.17 -3.61 -10.25
CA PHE A 86 -14.34 -3.31 -11.09
C PHE A 86 -14.26 -4.06 -12.43
N HIS A 87 -13.06 -4.15 -13.02
CA HIS A 87 -12.84 -4.87 -14.26
C HIS A 87 -12.66 -6.38 -14.08
N GLY A 88 -12.79 -6.88 -12.86
CA GLY A 88 -12.66 -8.31 -12.57
C GLY A 88 -11.24 -8.84 -12.57
N GLU A 89 -10.23 -7.98 -12.56
CA GLU A 89 -8.83 -8.38 -12.62
C GLU A 89 -8.26 -8.76 -11.26
N LEU A 90 -8.90 -8.31 -10.17
CA LEU A 90 -8.53 -8.72 -8.82
C LEU A 90 -9.73 -8.56 -7.88
N THR A 91 -9.61 -9.14 -6.68
CA THR A 91 -10.57 -8.96 -5.60
C THR A 91 -9.84 -8.38 -4.39
N TYR A 92 -10.59 -7.69 -3.53
CA TYR A 92 -9.97 -7.12 -2.33
C TYR A 92 -10.99 -7.02 -1.20
N SER A 93 -10.48 -6.93 0.04
CA SER A 93 -11.27 -6.46 1.18
C SER A 93 -10.52 -5.26 1.78
N HIS A 94 -11.29 -4.33 2.32
CA HIS A 94 -10.79 -3.06 2.81
C HIS A 94 -11.16 -2.88 4.28
N SER A 95 -10.19 -2.41 5.07
CA SER A 95 -10.45 -2.07 6.47
C SER A 95 -9.71 -0.80 6.90
#